data_18a1bd5719b9b1b043fc743a911e2893
#
_entry.id   18a1bd5719b9b1b043fc743a911e2893
#
_cell.length_a   1.000
_cell.length_b   1.000
_cell.length_c   1.000
_cell.angle_alpha   90.00
_cell.angle_beta   90.00
_cell.angle_gamma   90.00
#
_symmetry.space_group_name_H-M   'P 1'
#
loop_
_entity.id
_entity.type
_entity.pdbx_description
1 polymer ?
#
loop_
_entity_poly.entity_id
_entity_poly.type
_entity_poly.pdbx_seq_one_letter_code
_entity_poly.pdbx_strand_id
1 'polypeptide(L)'
;MKKILLIALAVLFLTGTVSAYGLYISCPTSVQVGLPLKCSIDSDFPAGTALNLVFYQSQYTSTQVKSEPIVVQEDKATQYRLFDTTGLPGGQYKVEAQFIGPQESQLRSDSVTSLLVKLIDRSADITITSPMSQPIADALRIEGSIAKAGTGGVEIEVRGPDGRIFGPQYIGTKSNIPGGAGVFTQLVPVTSPGDYDVSFTDAKGYIGTIQFLVTAPATQAPITMATTTARVTSRPPTTLPTPYPTATKSPLSPLPVAGALIIAGMICVVLRKKN
;
A
#
# COMPACT_ATOMS: atom_id res chain seq x y z
N MET A 1 34.46 67.07 3.12
CA MET A 1 33.53 66.27 3.94
C MET A 1 32.14 66.11 3.31
N LYS A 2 31.42 67.14 2.84
CA LYS A 2 30.07 67.00 2.24
C LYS A 2 30.00 66.07 1.04
N LYS A 3 31.04 66.03 0.18
CA LYS A 3 31.05 65.13 -1.00
C LYS A 3 31.20 63.63 -0.62
N ILE A 4 31.97 63.35 0.44
CA ILE A 4 32.16 61.98 0.95
C ILE A 4 30.88 61.46 1.58
N LEU A 5 30.13 62.32 2.30
CA LEU A 5 28.85 61.99 2.89
C LEU A 5 27.77 61.66 1.84
N LEU A 6 27.77 62.42 0.72
CA LEU A 6 26.85 62.14 -0.39
C LEU A 6 27.13 60.83 -1.09
N ILE A 7 28.42 60.49 -1.26
CA ILE A 7 28.81 59.20 -1.86
C ILE A 7 28.45 58.03 -0.92
N ALA A 8 28.72 58.17 0.38
CA ALA A 8 28.32 57.15 1.37
C ALA A 8 26.79 56.94 1.42
N LEU A 9 26.01 58.01 1.33
CA LEU A 9 24.56 57.96 1.28
C LEU A 9 24.05 57.30 0.00
N ALA A 10 24.71 57.59 -1.16
CA ALA A 10 24.34 56.97 -2.44
C ALA A 10 24.65 55.47 -2.47
N VAL A 11 25.76 55.03 -1.84
CA VAL A 11 26.10 53.61 -1.70
C VAL A 11 25.10 52.89 -0.79
N LEU A 12 24.61 53.56 0.26
CA LEU A 12 23.60 52.98 1.15
C LEU A 12 22.24 52.76 0.47
N PHE A 13 21.88 53.61 -0.50
CA PHE A 13 20.63 53.42 -1.30
C PHE A 13 20.80 52.40 -2.43
N LEU A 14 22.00 51.96 -2.78
CA LEU A 14 22.28 50.94 -3.76
C LEU A 14 22.25 49.52 -3.17
N THR A 15 22.11 49.35 -1.86
CA THR A 15 21.81 48.04 -1.26
C THR A 15 20.37 47.68 -1.58
N GLY A 16 20.18 47.11 -2.78
CA GLY A 16 18.90 46.57 -3.20
C GLY A 16 18.34 45.58 -2.18
N THR A 17 17.08 45.63 -1.95
CA THR A 17 16.35 44.66 -1.11
C THR A 17 16.56 43.25 -1.68
N VAL A 18 17.37 42.45 -1.02
CA VAL A 18 17.49 41.04 -1.33
C VAL A 18 16.17 40.38 -0.86
N SER A 19 15.30 40.10 -1.78
CA SER A 19 14.11 39.30 -1.50
C SER A 19 14.55 37.84 -1.34
N ALA A 20 14.48 37.31 -0.13
CA ALA A 20 14.64 35.88 0.12
C ALA A 20 13.30 35.20 -0.14
N TYR A 21 13.26 34.34 -1.14
CA TYR A 21 12.08 33.51 -1.39
C TYR A 21 12.08 32.31 -0.44
N GLY A 22 10.91 31.99 0.11
CA GLY A 22 10.69 30.87 0.99
C GLY A 22 9.88 29.75 0.33
N LEU A 23 10.20 28.52 0.68
CA LEU A 23 9.42 27.34 0.32
C LEU A 23 9.23 26.50 1.57
N TYR A 24 7.99 26.27 1.94
CA TYR A 24 7.63 25.48 3.12
C TYR A 24 6.76 24.31 2.69
N ILE A 25 7.17 23.09 3.07
CA ILE A 25 6.40 21.87 2.89
C ILE A 25 5.87 21.45 4.25
N SER A 26 4.60 21.12 4.33
CA SER A 26 3.99 20.54 5.51
C SER A 26 3.23 19.28 5.12
N CYS A 27 3.61 18.14 5.72
CA CYS A 27 2.95 16.86 5.58
C CYS A 27 2.74 16.26 6.98
N PRO A 28 1.78 15.35 7.18
CA PRO A 28 1.71 14.55 8.39
C PRO A 28 3.00 13.79 8.63
N THR A 29 3.45 13.71 9.88
CA THR A 29 4.68 12.97 10.25
C THR A 29 4.53 11.46 10.08
N SER A 30 3.28 10.98 10.04
CA SER A 30 2.95 9.59 9.76
C SER A 30 1.57 9.45 9.12
N VAL A 31 1.40 8.43 8.28
CA VAL A 31 0.12 8.04 7.68
C VAL A 31 0.06 6.52 7.56
N GLN A 32 -1.13 5.93 7.67
CA GLN A 32 -1.30 4.50 7.41
C GLN A 32 -1.22 4.21 5.92
N VAL A 33 -0.58 3.09 5.56
CA VAL A 33 -0.54 2.58 4.18
C VAL A 33 -1.98 2.40 3.66
N GLY A 34 -2.22 2.84 2.42
CA GLY A 34 -3.56 2.83 1.79
C GLY A 34 -4.34 4.14 1.99
N LEU A 35 -3.91 5.03 2.88
CA LEU A 35 -4.47 6.37 2.96
C LEU A 35 -3.59 7.37 2.18
N PRO A 36 -4.19 8.33 1.46
CA PRO A 36 -3.42 9.32 0.73
C PRO A 36 -2.64 10.24 1.69
N LEU A 37 -1.34 10.41 1.42
CA LEU A 37 -0.51 11.40 2.09
C LEU A 37 -0.80 12.78 1.49
N LYS A 38 -1.44 13.66 2.26
CA LYS A 38 -1.73 15.03 1.86
C LYS A 38 -0.62 15.96 2.35
N CYS A 39 0.07 16.62 1.41
CA CYS A 39 1.07 17.65 1.72
C CYS A 39 0.58 19.03 1.27
N SER A 40 0.85 20.06 2.05
CA SER A 40 0.72 21.46 1.66
C SER A 40 2.08 22.04 1.31
N ILE A 41 2.09 22.94 0.35
CA ILE A 41 3.25 23.68 -0.11
C ILE A 41 2.88 25.17 -0.07
N ASP A 42 3.60 25.93 0.76
CA ASP A 42 3.51 27.36 0.85
C ASP A 42 4.76 27.97 0.23
N SER A 43 4.60 28.95 -0.65
CA SER A 43 5.71 29.51 -1.41
C SER A 43 5.52 31.00 -1.68
N ASP A 44 6.58 31.76 -1.47
CA ASP A 44 6.69 33.18 -1.83
C ASP A 44 7.34 33.38 -3.21
N PHE A 45 7.58 32.29 -3.96
CA PHE A 45 8.15 32.37 -5.30
C PHE A 45 7.17 33.04 -6.27
N PRO A 46 7.70 33.72 -7.33
CA PRO A 46 6.88 34.30 -8.37
C PRO A 46 5.95 33.27 -9.02
N ALA A 47 4.77 33.74 -9.41
CA ALA A 47 3.83 32.92 -10.17
C ALA A 47 4.52 32.37 -11.45
N GLY A 48 4.18 31.12 -11.78
CA GLY A 48 4.83 30.39 -12.89
C GLY A 48 6.11 29.65 -12.52
N THR A 49 6.63 29.81 -11.30
CA THR A 49 7.76 28.98 -10.82
C THR A 49 7.35 27.51 -10.78
N ALA A 50 8.12 26.66 -11.48
CA ALA A 50 7.85 25.23 -11.56
C ALA A 50 8.73 24.45 -10.58
N LEU A 51 8.07 23.56 -9.84
CA LEU A 51 8.67 22.69 -8.82
C LEU A 51 8.21 21.25 -9.05
N ASN A 52 9.03 20.28 -8.70
CA ASN A 52 8.60 18.90 -8.50
C ASN A 52 8.55 18.60 -7.00
N LEU A 53 7.43 18.09 -6.54
CA LEU A 53 7.35 17.47 -5.23
C LEU A 53 7.58 15.98 -5.42
N VAL A 54 8.71 15.50 -4.90
CA VAL A 54 9.14 14.12 -5.11
C VAL A 54 9.02 13.34 -3.81
N PHE A 55 8.36 12.20 -3.89
CA PHE A 55 8.17 11.26 -2.80
C PHE A 55 9.15 10.11 -2.93
N TYR A 56 9.99 9.91 -1.94
CA TYR A 56 11.04 8.90 -1.91
C TYR A 56 10.80 7.90 -0.79
N GLN A 57 11.07 6.63 -1.05
CA GLN A 57 11.32 5.65 0.00
C GLN A 57 12.75 5.84 0.51
N SER A 58 12.91 6.02 1.81
CA SER A 58 14.20 6.39 2.45
C SER A 58 14.59 5.38 3.53
N GLN A 59 14.77 4.09 3.17
CA GLN A 59 15.20 3.08 4.15
C GLN A 59 16.71 2.90 4.21
N TYR A 60 17.34 2.56 3.09
CA TYR A 60 18.81 2.38 2.97
C TYR A 60 19.37 3.23 1.83
N THR A 61 18.59 3.37 0.78
CA THR A 61 18.83 4.24 -0.36
C THR A 61 17.57 5.04 -0.62
N SER A 62 17.70 6.23 -1.21
CA SER A 62 16.53 7.02 -1.62
C SER A 62 16.08 6.55 -2.99
N THR A 63 14.92 5.83 -3.03
CA THR A 63 14.30 5.40 -4.28
C THR A 63 13.07 6.26 -4.52
N GLN A 64 13.00 6.91 -5.68
CA GLN A 64 11.85 7.71 -6.06
C GLN A 64 10.63 6.81 -6.26
N VAL A 65 9.55 7.13 -5.55
CA VAL A 65 8.25 6.45 -5.65
C VAL A 65 7.35 7.21 -6.62
N LYS A 66 7.24 8.53 -6.44
CA LYS A 66 6.36 9.39 -7.25
C LYS A 66 6.91 10.80 -7.32
N SER A 67 6.58 11.51 -8.40
CA SER A 67 6.87 12.92 -8.59
C SER A 67 5.61 13.64 -9.07
N GLU A 68 5.28 14.74 -8.43
CA GLU A 68 4.12 15.57 -8.76
C GLU A 68 4.59 16.99 -9.11
N PRO A 69 4.37 17.46 -10.34
CA PRO A 69 4.73 18.81 -10.72
C PRO A 69 3.78 19.83 -10.05
N ILE A 70 4.36 20.96 -9.67
CA ILE A 70 3.65 22.09 -9.07
C ILE A 70 4.10 23.34 -9.81
N VAL A 71 3.14 24.18 -10.18
CA VAL A 71 3.41 25.53 -10.68
C VAL A 71 2.83 26.50 -9.66
N VAL A 72 3.67 27.41 -9.16
CA VAL A 72 3.24 28.46 -8.22
C VAL A 72 2.18 29.34 -8.89
N GLN A 73 1.02 29.50 -8.25
CA GLN A 73 -0.11 30.27 -8.73
C GLN A 73 -0.18 31.61 -7.99
N GLU A 74 -0.52 32.68 -8.70
CA GLU A 74 -0.54 34.04 -8.18
C GLU A 74 -1.55 34.23 -7.04
N ASP A 75 -2.70 33.55 -7.10
CA ASP A 75 -3.80 33.70 -6.14
C ASP A 75 -3.83 32.64 -5.04
N LYS A 76 -2.84 31.76 -4.96
CA LYS A 76 -2.83 30.64 -4.01
C LYS A 76 -1.51 30.55 -3.29
N ALA A 77 -1.46 31.12 -2.09
CA ALA A 77 -0.32 30.98 -1.20
C ALA A 77 -0.04 29.53 -0.82
N THR A 78 -1.10 28.71 -0.61
CA THR A 78 -0.99 27.31 -0.24
C THR A 78 -1.56 26.42 -1.33
N GLN A 79 -0.75 25.47 -1.78
CA GLN A 79 -1.16 24.41 -2.71
C GLN A 79 -1.09 23.04 -2.04
N TYR A 80 -1.95 22.11 -2.45
CA TYR A 80 -1.99 20.76 -1.90
C TYR A 80 -1.64 19.72 -2.96
N ARG A 81 -0.92 18.67 -2.52
CA ARG A 81 -0.68 17.46 -3.32
C ARG A 81 -1.00 16.24 -2.49
N LEU A 82 -1.47 15.21 -3.20
CA LEU A 82 -1.84 13.93 -2.62
C LEU A 82 -0.95 12.85 -3.22
N PHE A 83 -0.25 12.11 -2.37
CA PHE A 83 0.47 10.92 -2.78
C PHE A 83 -0.32 9.70 -2.36
N ASP A 84 -0.60 8.83 -3.33
CA ASP A 84 -1.18 7.51 -3.04
C ASP A 84 -0.13 6.64 -2.35
N THR A 85 -0.52 6.03 -1.26
CA THR A 85 0.34 5.13 -0.47
C THR A 85 -0.06 3.67 -0.59
N THR A 86 -1.07 3.36 -1.43
CA THR A 86 -1.58 1.99 -1.64
C THR A 86 -0.47 1.11 -2.19
N GLY A 87 -0.28 -0.06 -1.58
CA GLY A 87 0.73 -1.03 -1.99
C GLY A 87 2.18 -0.66 -1.65
N LEU A 88 2.42 0.49 -1.02
CA LEU A 88 3.75 0.84 -0.54
C LEU A 88 4.06 0.11 0.78
N PRO A 89 5.30 -0.38 0.98
CA PRO A 89 5.67 -0.99 2.24
C PRO A 89 5.71 0.05 3.38
N GLY A 90 5.43 -0.39 4.59
CA GLY A 90 5.65 0.41 5.78
C GLY A 90 7.13 0.80 5.95
N GLY A 91 7.41 2.00 6.47
CA GLY A 91 8.78 2.44 6.66
C GLY A 91 8.95 3.95 6.64
N GLN A 92 10.20 4.38 6.49
CA GLN A 92 10.55 5.80 6.38
C GLN A 92 10.52 6.25 4.92
N TYR A 93 9.91 7.40 4.71
CA TYR A 93 9.80 8.09 3.43
C TYR A 93 10.26 9.53 3.57
N LYS A 94 10.56 10.16 2.46
CA LYS A 94 10.96 11.56 2.37
C LYS A 94 10.15 12.24 1.27
N VAL A 95 9.60 13.39 1.57
CA VAL A 95 9.03 14.31 0.57
C VAL A 95 10.02 15.44 0.37
N GLU A 96 10.35 15.75 -0.88
CA GLU A 96 11.36 16.72 -1.26
C GLU A 96 10.86 17.61 -2.38
N ALA A 97 11.03 18.91 -2.26
CA ALA A 97 10.76 19.84 -3.35
C ALA A 97 12.02 20.11 -4.14
N GLN A 98 11.93 19.95 -5.45
CA GLN A 98 13.02 20.20 -6.41
C GLN A 98 12.57 21.23 -7.44
N PHE A 99 13.41 22.18 -7.75
CA PHE A 99 13.15 23.14 -8.82
C PHE A 99 13.29 22.49 -10.19
N ILE A 100 12.48 22.95 -11.17
CA ILE A 100 12.53 22.46 -12.54
C ILE A 100 12.98 23.59 -13.48
N GLY A 101 13.98 23.29 -14.32
CA GLY A 101 14.39 24.13 -15.42
C GLY A 101 15.37 25.24 -15.08
N PRO A 102 15.51 26.26 -15.96
CA PRO A 102 16.58 27.27 -15.85
C PRO A 102 16.50 28.18 -14.62
N GLN A 103 15.38 28.14 -13.90
CA GLN A 103 15.18 28.91 -12.66
C GLN A 103 16.05 28.36 -11.50
N GLU A 104 16.45 27.11 -11.54
CA GLU A 104 17.36 26.49 -10.57
C GLU A 104 18.66 27.29 -10.42
N SER A 105 19.23 27.73 -11.54
CA SER A 105 20.48 28.52 -11.54
C SER A 105 20.30 29.98 -11.11
N GLN A 106 19.09 30.54 -11.26
CA GLN A 106 18.80 31.94 -10.93
C GLN A 106 18.50 32.13 -9.44
N LEU A 107 17.93 31.12 -8.78
CA LEU A 107 17.52 31.24 -7.39
C LEU A 107 18.66 31.02 -6.39
N ARG A 108 19.85 30.57 -6.84
CA ARG A 108 21.06 30.30 -6.03
C ARG A 108 20.80 29.58 -4.71
N SER A 109 19.69 28.88 -4.62
CA SER A 109 19.28 28.21 -3.42
C SER A 109 19.32 26.71 -3.65
N ASP A 110 20.39 26.07 -3.22
CA ASP A 110 20.47 24.62 -3.05
C ASP A 110 19.58 24.16 -1.87
N SER A 111 18.66 25.00 -1.41
CA SER A 111 17.77 24.68 -0.30
C SER A 111 16.68 23.71 -0.77
N VAL A 112 17.06 22.46 -0.86
CA VAL A 112 16.11 21.35 -0.96
C VAL A 112 15.38 21.27 0.37
N THR A 113 14.12 21.68 0.38
CA THR A 113 13.27 21.45 1.53
C THR A 113 12.82 20.01 1.52
N SER A 114 13.22 19.24 2.52
CA SER A 114 12.81 17.85 2.65
C SER A 114 12.14 17.59 3.99
N LEU A 115 11.16 16.68 3.99
CA LEU A 115 10.40 16.30 5.16
C LEU A 115 10.28 14.78 5.26
N LEU A 116 10.55 14.24 6.44
CA LEU A 116 10.41 12.81 6.69
C LEU A 116 8.97 12.46 7.07
N VAL A 117 8.46 11.37 6.48
CA VAL A 117 7.14 10.82 6.73
C VAL A 117 7.26 9.33 7.00
N LYS A 118 6.58 8.84 8.04
CA LYS A 118 6.53 7.42 8.35
C LYS A 118 5.24 6.80 7.79
N LEU A 119 5.36 5.81 6.89
CA LEU A 119 4.24 4.96 6.51
C LEU A 119 4.09 3.83 7.52
N ILE A 120 2.88 3.68 8.07
CA ILE A 120 2.55 2.66 9.07
C ILE A 120 1.72 1.58 8.36
N ASP A 121 2.30 0.41 8.17
CA ASP A 121 1.57 -0.75 7.65
C ASP A 121 0.95 -1.51 8.82
N ARG A 122 -0.37 -1.67 8.78
CA ARG A 122 -1.16 -2.41 9.76
C ARG A 122 -1.88 -3.60 9.15
N SER A 123 -1.57 -3.93 7.90
CA SER A 123 -2.23 -5.05 7.19
C SER A 123 -2.09 -6.39 7.92
N ALA A 124 -0.99 -6.57 8.66
CA ALA A 124 -0.77 -7.75 9.49
C ALA A 124 -1.63 -7.78 10.79
N ASP A 125 -2.26 -6.67 11.16
CA ASP A 125 -3.15 -6.63 12.34
C ASP A 125 -4.48 -7.34 12.09
N ILE A 126 -4.89 -7.56 10.82
CA ILE A 126 -6.14 -8.22 10.47
C ILE A 126 -5.89 -9.60 9.85
N THR A 127 -6.69 -10.57 10.25
CA THR A 127 -6.73 -11.90 9.66
C THR A 127 -8.15 -12.24 9.26
N ILE A 128 -8.37 -12.51 7.98
CA ILE A 128 -9.68 -12.95 7.47
C ILE A 128 -9.76 -14.47 7.50
N THR A 129 -10.87 -14.99 7.97
CA THR A 129 -11.15 -16.43 8.10
C THR A 129 -12.25 -16.91 7.14
N SER A 130 -13.09 -15.99 6.64
CA SER A 130 -14.06 -16.32 5.58
C SER A 130 -13.36 -16.50 4.23
N PRO A 131 -13.93 -17.31 3.31
CA PRO A 131 -13.38 -17.44 1.95
C PRO A 131 -13.33 -16.08 1.24
N MET A 132 -12.24 -15.83 0.53
CA MET A 132 -12.06 -14.60 -0.26
C MET A 132 -12.86 -14.62 -1.56
N SER A 133 -13.23 -15.82 -2.04
CA SER A 133 -14.15 -16.02 -3.18
C SER A 133 -15.39 -16.72 -2.68
N GLN A 134 -16.56 -16.10 -2.90
CA GLN A 134 -17.84 -16.60 -2.42
C GLN A 134 -18.85 -16.56 -3.56
N PRO A 135 -19.72 -17.59 -3.70
CA PRO A 135 -20.81 -17.52 -4.66
C PRO A 135 -21.81 -16.45 -4.20
N ILE A 136 -22.45 -15.78 -5.17
CA ILE A 136 -23.53 -14.88 -4.86
C ILE A 136 -24.66 -15.71 -4.21
N ALA A 137 -24.94 -15.39 -2.99
CA ALA A 137 -26.02 -15.96 -2.20
C ALA A 137 -26.80 -14.78 -1.62
N ASP A 138 -27.29 -14.90 -0.39
CA ASP A 138 -28.04 -13.80 0.24
C ASP A 138 -27.13 -12.68 0.76
N ALA A 139 -25.85 -12.96 1.04
CA ALA A 139 -24.90 -12.00 1.58
C ALA A 139 -23.44 -12.38 1.38
N LEU A 140 -22.57 -11.38 1.24
CA LEU A 140 -21.12 -11.50 1.41
C LEU A 140 -20.82 -11.67 2.90
N ARG A 141 -20.18 -12.77 3.27
CA ARG A 141 -19.78 -13.09 4.63
C ARG A 141 -18.33 -12.65 4.88
N ILE A 142 -18.16 -11.75 5.83
CA ILE A 142 -16.87 -11.19 6.21
C ILE A 142 -16.59 -11.61 7.65
N GLU A 143 -15.64 -12.51 7.85
CA GLU A 143 -15.26 -13.00 9.17
C GLU A 143 -13.76 -12.90 9.35
N GLY A 144 -13.36 -12.56 10.55
CA GLY A 144 -11.95 -12.42 10.84
C GLY A 144 -11.67 -12.01 12.27
N SER A 145 -10.42 -11.66 12.50
CA SER A 145 -9.97 -11.16 13.79
C SER A 145 -8.99 -10.00 13.61
N ILE A 146 -8.98 -9.09 14.57
CA ILE A 146 -8.05 -7.97 14.63
C ILE A 146 -7.16 -8.14 15.85
N ALA A 147 -5.86 -8.11 15.62
CA ALA A 147 -4.85 -8.26 16.68
C ALA A 147 -5.01 -7.15 17.73
N LYS A 148 -5.01 -7.54 19.00
CA LYS A 148 -5.08 -6.61 20.15
C LYS A 148 -6.30 -5.67 20.17
N ALA A 149 -7.36 -6.02 19.45
CA ALA A 149 -8.61 -5.23 19.46
C ALA A 149 -9.48 -5.54 20.71
N GLY A 150 -9.36 -6.73 21.27
CA GLY A 150 -10.19 -7.16 22.40
C GLY A 150 -11.67 -7.08 22.03
N THR A 151 -12.45 -6.34 22.82
CA THR A 151 -13.86 -6.01 22.58
C THR A 151 -14.05 -4.63 21.95
N GLY A 152 -12.96 -4.00 21.50
CA GLY A 152 -12.95 -2.62 21.02
C GLY A 152 -13.65 -2.37 19.69
N GLY A 153 -13.98 -3.42 18.93
CA GLY A 153 -14.71 -3.30 17.66
C GLY A 153 -13.88 -2.82 16.48
N VAL A 154 -14.52 -2.84 15.31
CA VAL A 154 -13.97 -2.42 14.02
C VAL A 154 -15.06 -1.73 13.21
N GLU A 155 -14.72 -0.66 12.54
CA GLU A 155 -15.55 -0.04 11.52
C GLU A 155 -15.27 -0.72 10.18
N ILE A 156 -16.32 -1.11 9.49
CA ILE A 156 -16.26 -1.79 8.19
C ILE A 156 -16.99 -0.94 7.16
N GLU A 157 -16.36 -0.72 6.01
CA GLU A 157 -16.98 -0.16 4.80
C GLU A 157 -16.78 -1.14 3.65
N VAL A 158 -17.84 -1.39 2.87
CA VAL A 158 -17.79 -2.26 1.69
C VAL A 158 -18.16 -1.48 0.44
N ARG A 159 -17.29 -1.55 -0.55
CA ARG A 159 -17.49 -0.99 -1.89
C ARG A 159 -17.49 -2.12 -2.89
N GLY A 160 -18.53 -2.19 -3.70
CA GLY A 160 -18.67 -3.13 -4.81
C GLY A 160 -18.57 -2.43 -6.16
N PRO A 161 -18.89 -3.16 -7.26
CA PRO A 161 -18.86 -2.62 -8.61
C PRO A 161 -19.69 -1.34 -8.79
N ASP A 162 -20.81 -1.25 -8.09
CA ASP A 162 -21.76 -0.14 -8.19
C ASP A 162 -21.50 0.98 -7.15
N GLY A 163 -20.39 0.91 -6.44
CA GLY A 163 -20.01 1.86 -5.41
C GLY A 163 -20.15 1.33 -3.98
N ARG A 164 -20.36 2.22 -3.02
CA ARG A 164 -20.49 1.83 -1.61
C ARG A 164 -21.84 1.16 -1.36
N ILE A 165 -21.79 -0.08 -0.84
CA ILE A 165 -23.01 -0.89 -0.54
C ILE A 165 -23.24 -1.05 0.96
N PHE A 166 -22.21 -0.86 1.80
CA PHE A 166 -22.31 -1.00 3.25
C PHE A 166 -21.35 -0.06 3.98
N GLY A 167 -21.79 0.44 5.13
CA GLY A 167 -20.97 1.24 6.04
C GLY A 167 -20.67 2.67 5.56
N PRO A 168 -19.68 3.34 6.20
CA PRO A 168 -18.91 2.84 7.34
C PRO A 168 -19.81 2.52 8.54
N GLN A 169 -19.65 1.33 9.09
CA GLN A 169 -20.42 0.86 10.24
C GLN A 169 -19.53 0.19 11.27
N TYR A 170 -19.72 0.56 12.54
CA TYR A 170 -19.00 -0.02 13.65
C TYR A 170 -19.59 -1.38 14.04
N ILE A 171 -18.73 -2.41 14.08
CA ILE A 171 -19.05 -3.79 14.43
C ILE A 171 -18.28 -4.14 15.71
N GLY A 172 -18.99 -4.56 16.75
CA GLY A 172 -18.38 -5.03 17.99
C GLY A 172 -17.56 -6.30 17.78
N THR A 173 -16.36 -6.35 18.32
CA THR A 173 -15.54 -7.57 18.33
C THR A 173 -15.76 -8.36 19.62
N LYS A 174 -15.55 -9.68 19.55
CA LYS A 174 -15.59 -10.57 20.70
C LYS A 174 -14.18 -11.08 21.00
N SER A 175 -13.79 -11.10 22.26
CA SER A 175 -12.54 -11.67 22.72
C SER A 175 -12.71 -12.38 24.04
N ASN A 176 -12.07 -13.54 24.17
CA ASN A 176 -12.06 -14.30 25.42
C ASN A 176 -10.94 -13.85 26.38
N ILE A 177 -10.02 -13.02 25.88
CA ILE A 177 -8.84 -12.55 26.63
C ILE A 177 -8.81 -11.01 26.55
N PRO A 178 -8.73 -10.30 27.68
CA PRO A 178 -8.56 -8.84 27.65
C PRO A 178 -7.33 -8.43 26.83
N GLY A 179 -7.51 -7.53 25.88
CA GLY A 179 -6.45 -7.11 24.95
C GLY A 179 -5.98 -8.15 23.93
N GLY A 180 -6.68 -9.29 23.84
CA GLY A 180 -6.43 -10.32 22.83
C GLY A 180 -6.96 -9.95 21.45
N ALA A 181 -6.93 -10.91 20.54
CA ALA A 181 -7.55 -10.72 19.22
C ALA A 181 -9.07 -10.56 19.35
N GLY A 182 -9.62 -9.57 18.67
CA GLY A 182 -11.06 -9.33 18.60
C GLY A 182 -11.65 -9.99 17.36
N VAL A 183 -12.49 -10.99 17.54
CA VAL A 183 -13.18 -11.71 16.44
C VAL A 183 -14.44 -10.96 16.04
N PHE A 184 -14.68 -10.85 14.74
CA PHE A 184 -15.89 -10.24 14.18
C PHE A 184 -16.51 -11.10 13.08
N THR A 185 -17.80 -10.92 12.87
CA THR A 185 -18.57 -11.49 11.76
C THR A 185 -19.54 -10.45 11.27
N GLN A 186 -19.54 -10.20 9.96
CA GLN A 186 -20.48 -9.31 9.29
C GLN A 186 -21.02 -9.97 8.02
N LEU A 187 -22.33 -9.87 7.83
CA LEU A 187 -23.01 -10.26 6.60
C LEU A 187 -23.44 -8.99 5.87
N VAL A 188 -23.07 -8.85 4.61
CA VAL A 188 -23.39 -7.70 3.78
C VAL A 188 -24.20 -8.16 2.58
N PRO A 189 -25.47 -7.74 2.43
CA PRO A 189 -26.27 -8.09 1.26
C PRO A 189 -25.60 -7.63 -0.02
N VAL A 190 -25.49 -8.53 -0.99
CA VAL A 190 -24.89 -8.26 -2.31
C VAL A 190 -25.85 -8.70 -3.40
N THR A 191 -25.95 -7.90 -4.46
CA THR A 191 -26.91 -8.14 -5.56
C THR A 191 -26.23 -8.45 -6.89
N SER A 192 -24.93 -8.17 -7.00
CA SER A 192 -24.17 -8.31 -8.24
C SER A 192 -22.91 -9.13 -8.01
N PRO A 193 -22.50 -10.00 -8.94
CA PRO A 193 -21.18 -10.61 -8.90
C PRO A 193 -20.11 -9.55 -9.24
N GLY A 194 -18.90 -9.73 -8.71
CA GLY A 194 -17.76 -8.83 -8.95
C GLY A 194 -16.82 -8.72 -7.77
N ASP A 195 -15.91 -7.77 -7.86
CA ASP A 195 -14.95 -7.48 -6.81
C ASP A 195 -15.53 -6.52 -5.77
N TYR A 196 -15.31 -6.85 -4.51
CA TYR A 196 -15.78 -6.08 -3.36
C TYR A 196 -14.60 -5.72 -2.47
N ASP A 197 -14.31 -4.44 -2.36
CA ASP A 197 -13.27 -3.91 -1.49
C ASP A 197 -13.84 -3.65 -0.09
N VAL A 198 -13.29 -4.34 0.90
CA VAL A 198 -13.69 -4.22 2.30
C VAL A 198 -12.59 -3.50 3.07
N SER A 199 -12.89 -2.30 3.53
CA SER A 199 -11.98 -1.47 4.32
C SER A 199 -12.26 -1.62 5.81
N PHE A 200 -11.19 -1.71 6.60
CA PHE A 200 -11.23 -1.91 8.05
C PHE A 200 -10.53 -0.76 8.77
N THR A 201 -11.22 -0.21 9.77
CA THR A 201 -10.71 0.88 10.63
C THR A 201 -11.03 0.56 12.08
N ASP A 202 -10.07 0.72 12.99
CA ASP A 202 -10.29 0.59 14.43
C ASP A 202 -10.03 1.91 15.17
N ALA A 203 -10.04 1.89 16.50
CA ALA A 203 -9.75 3.08 17.32
C ALA A 203 -8.35 3.66 17.10
N LYS A 204 -7.40 2.90 16.52
CA LYS A 204 -6.04 3.35 16.19
C LYS A 204 -5.93 3.87 14.75
N GLY A 205 -7.02 3.84 13.98
CA GLY A 205 -7.11 4.29 12.61
C GLY A 205 -7.23 3.16 11.59
N TYR A 206 -6.98 3.49 10.34
CA TYR A 206 -7.09 2.56 9.21
C TYR A 206 -6.16 1.36 9.35
N ILE A 207 -6.67 0.16 9.05
CA ILE A 207 -5.92 -1.10 9.10
C ILE A 207 -5.52 -1.54 7.68
N GLY A 208 -6.48 -1.60 6.77
CA GLY A 208 -6.28 -2.04 5.41
C GLY A 208 -7.59 -2.23 4.65
N THR A 209 -7.47 -2.49 3.35
CA THR A 209 -8.57 -2.93 2.48
C THR A 209 -8.26 -4.33 1.97
N ILE A 210 -9.27 -5.19 2.00
CA ILE A 210 -9.18 -6.57 1.53
C ILE A 210 -10.25 -6.79 0.46
N GLN A 211 -9.83 -7.37 -0.67
CA GLN A 211 -10.71 -7.64 -1.80
C GLN A 211 -11.33 -9.02 -1.68
N PHE A 212 -12.64 -9.10 -1.89
CA PHE A 212 -13.42 -10.31 -1.99
C PHE A 212 -14.01 -10.44 -3.39
N LEU A 213 -14.00 -11.63 -3.96
CA LEU A 213 -14.62 -11.94 -5.23
C LEU A 213 -15.97 -12.62 -4.99
N VAL A 214 -17.06 -11.97 -5.42
CA VAL A 214 -18.38 -12.59 -5.45
C VAL A 214 -18.62 -13.14 -6.86
N THR A 215 -18.83 -14.45 -6.96
CA THR A 215 -19.04 -15.14 -8.23
C THR A 215 -20.53 -15.35 -8.52
N ALA A 216 -20.90 -15.32 -9.80
CA ALA A 216 -22.25 -15.68 -10.22
C ALA A 216 -22.58 -17.12 -9.81
N PRO A 217 -23.87 -17.46 -9.58
CA PRO A 217 -24.29 -18.84 -9.34
C PRO A 217 -23.81 -19.71 -10.51
N ALA A 218 -23.27 -20.89 -10.19
CA ALA A 218 -22.95 -21.86 -11.24
C ALA A 218 -24.25 -22.21 -12.00
N THR A 219 -24.33 -21.82 -13.25
CA THR A 219 -25.42 -22.28 -14.12
C THR A 219 -25.29 -23.79 -14.23
N GLN A 220 -26.21 -24.53 -13.58
CA GLN A 220 -26.25 -25.97 -13.76
C GLN A 220 -26.46 -26.24 -15.24
N ALA A 221 -25.48 -26.91 -15.84
CA ALA A 221 -25.65 -27.41 -17.21
C ALA A 221 -26.94 -28.25 -17.23
N PRO A 222 -27.82 -28.09 -18.24
CA PRO A 222 -29.04 -28.88 -18.33
C PRO A 222 -28.64 -30.35 -18.28
N ILE A 223 -29.19 -31.07 -17.29
CA ILE A 223 -29.01 -32.52 -17.20
C ILE A 223 -29.75 -33.09 -18.43
N THR A 224 -29.00 -33.34 -19.49
CA THR A 224 -29.49 -34.10 -20.63
C THR A 224 -29.73 -35.51 -20.10
N MET A 225 -30.98 -35.81 -19.69
CA MET A 225 -31.35 -37.17 -19.38
C MET A 225 -31.13 -37.98 -20.65
N ALA A 226 -30.02 -38.69 -20.71
CA ALA A 226 -29.84 -39.73 -21.71
C ALA A 226 -30.92 -40.77 -21.50
N THR A 227 -31.93 -40.75 -22.37
CA THR A 227 -32.93 -41.80 -22.44
C THR A 227 -32.19 -43.09 -22.81
N THR A 228 -31.82 -43.85 -21.79
CA THR A 228 -31.21 -45.15 -21.96
C THR A 228 -32.29 -46.10 -22.44
N THR A 229 -32.45 -46.23 -23.76
CA THR A 229 -33.21 -47.32 -24.35
C THR A 229 -32.46 -48.62 -24.02
N ALA A 230 -33.00 -49.35 -23.06
CA ALA A 230 -32.47 -50.64 -22.66
C ALA A 230 -32.58 -51.63 -23.85
N ARG A 231 -31.47 -51.76 -24.53
CA ARG A 231 -31.29 -52.85 -25.52
C ARG A 231 -30.90 -54.12 -24.76
N VAL A 232 -31.89 -55.02 -24.60
CA VAL A 232 -31.61 -56.35 -24.10
C VAL A 232 -30.71 -57.05 -25.11
N THR A 233 -29.46 -57.29 -24.77
CA THR A 233 -28.56 -58.14 -25.52
C THR A 233 -28.01 -59.21 -24.57
N SER A 234 -28.24 -60.45 -25.01
CA SER A 234 -27.87 -61.70 -24.38
C SER A 234 -26.37 -61.76 -24.00
N ARG A 235 -26.13 -62.38 -22.87
CA ARG A 235 -24.84 -62.69 -22.24
C ARG A 235 -23.99 -63.66 -23.08
N PRO A 236 -22.68 -63.46 -23.24
CA PRO A 236 -21.70 -64.49 -23.41
C PRO A 236 -20.66 -64.53 -22.28
N PRO A 237 -19.79 -65.52 -22.21
CA PRO A 237 -19.36 -66.13 -20.97
C PRO A 237 -18.11 -65.52 -20.34
N THR A 238 -18.04 -65.81 -19.05
CA THR A 238 -16.95 -65.58 -18.08
C THR A 238 -15.53 -65.82 -18.64
N THR A 239 -14.67 -64.84 -18.55
CA THR A 239 -13.20 -65.03 -18.59
C THR A 239 -12.59 -64.55 -17.27
N LEU A 240 -11.59 -65.33 -16.82
CA LEU A 240 -10.80 -65.23 -15.57
C LEU A 240 -10.11 -63.86 -15.36
N PRO A 241 -9.87 -63.45 -14.11
CA PRO A 241 -9.18 -62.20 -13.83
C PRO A 241 -7.67 -62.30 -14.09
N THR A 242 -7.18 -61.28 -14.79
CA THR A 242 -5.76 -61.04 -15.03
C THR A 242 -5.13 -60.38 -13.80
N PRO A 243 -3.90 -60.72 -13.40
CA PRO A 243 -3.29 -60.20 -12.16
C PRO A 243 -2.89 -58.72 -12.29
N TYR A 244 -3.01 -58.00 -11.17
CA TYR A 244 -2.62 -56.61 -11.00
C TYR A 244 -1.12 -56.40 -11.28
N PRO A 245 -0.72 -55.29 -11.92
CA PRO A 245 0.68 -54.90 -11.99
C PRO A 245 1.15 -54.36 -10.65
N THR A 246 2.27 -54.88 -10.18
CA THR A 246 3.00 -54.50 -8.98
C THR A 246 3.55 -53.09 -9.13
N ALA A 247 3.32 -52.23 -8.13
CA ALA A 247 3.87 -50.89 -8.07
C ALA A 247 5.42 -50.90 -8.02
N THR A 248 6.04 -50.31 -9.01
CA THR A 248 7.48 -50.08 -9.07
C THR A 248 7.84 -48.86 -8.24
N LYS A 249 8.63 -49.03 -7.20
CA LYS A 249 9.22 -47.96 -6.39
C LYS A 249 10.22 -47.18 -7.24
N SER A 250 10.02 -45.87 -7.39
CA SER A 250 11.03 -44.97 -7.97
C SER A 250 12.16 -44.74 -6.98
N PRO A 251 13.42 -44.72 -7.41
CA PRO A 251 14.55 -44.42 -6.56
C PRO A 251 14.63 -42.91 -6.28
N LEU A 252 14.80 -42.57 -4.99
CA LEU A 252 15.12 -41.23 -4.50
C LEU A 252 16.51 -40.81 -5.00
N SER A 253 16.60 -39.72 -5.74
CA SER A 253 17.88 -39.07 -6.06
C SER A 253 18.42 -38.36 -4.84
N PRO A 254 19.71 -38.55 -4.48
CA PRO A 254 20.35 -37.74 -3.44
C PRO A 254 20.71 -36.35 -3.98
N LEU A 255 20.21 -35.29 -3.34
CA LEU A 255 20.66 -33.91 -3.52
C LEU A 255 22.09 -33.76 -2.96
N PRO A 256 23.00 -33.07 -3.66
CA PRO A 256 24.32 -32.76 -3.11
C PRO A 256 24.22 -31.56 -2.15
N VAL A 257 24.40 -31.83 -0.86
CA VAL A 257 24.73 -30.82 0.15
C VAL A 257 26.24 -30.61 0.12
N ALA A 258 26.70 -29.65 -0.69
CA ALA A 258 28.09 -29.17 -0.64
C ALA A 258 28.13 -27.75 -1.22
N GLY A 259 28.20 -26.73 -0.38
CA GLY A 259 28.39 -25.35 -0.87
C GLY A 259 28.18 -24.20 0.11
N ALA A 260 28.25 -24.43 1.42
CA ALA A 260 27.99 -23.34 2.39
C ALA A 260 29.08 -23.20 3.47
N LEU A 261 30.35 -23.36 3.15
CA LEU A 261 31.42 -23.26 4.18
C LEU A 261 32.68 -22.48 3.73
N ILE A 262 32.64 -21.64 2.70
CA ILE A 262 33.82 -20.89 2.25
C ILE A 262 33.70 -19.35 2.45
N ILE A 263 32.58 -18.80 2.84
CA ILE A 263 32.41 -17.33 2.99
C ILE A 263 32.71 -16.81 4.41
N ALA A 264 32.75 -17.66 5.43
CA ALA A 264 33.00 -17.23 6.81
C ALA A 264 34.50 -17.01 7.15
N GLY A 265 35.44 -17.45 6.29
CA GLY A 265 36.88 -17.37 6.55
C GLY A 265 37.55 -16.06 6.15
N MET A 266 36.95 -15.24 5.28
CA MET A 266 37.64 -14.07 4.71
C MET A 266 37.40 -12.75 5.42
N ILE A 267 36.45 -12.67 6.35
CA ILE A 267 36.13 -11.42 7.08
C ILE A 267 37.02 -11.25 8.33
N CYS A 268 37.59 -12.33 8.87
CA CYS A 268 38.45 -12.25 10.07
C CYS A 268 39.90 -11.75 9.82
N VAL A 269 40.37 -11.73 8.57
CA VAL A 269 41.77 -11.34 8.27
C VAL A 269 41.91 -9.84 8.05
N VAL A 270 40.87 -9.12 7.66
CA VAL A 270 40.92 -7.70 7.37
C VAL A 270 40.84 -6.81 8.62
N LEU A 271 40.29 -7.29 9.71
CA LEU A 271 40.13 -6.50 10.95
C LEU A 271 41.36 -6.54 11.90
N ARG A 272 42.41 -7.32 11.58
CA ARG A 272 43.59 -7.46 12.44
C ARG A 272 44.80 -6.59 12.03
N LYS A 273 44.61 -5.67 11.07
CA LYS A 273 45.74 -4.81 10.57
C LYS A 273 45.51 -3.32 10.81
N LYS A 274 44.75 -2.93 11.82
CA LYS A 274 44.58 -1.53 12.23
C LYS A 274 44.44 -1.42 13.74
N ASN A 275 45.50 -1.82 14.43
CA ASN A 275 45.92 -1.37 15.76
C ASN A 275 47.42 -1.32 15.76
#